data_c1608da9ba5c2353a2c1187bd7b42545
#
_entry.id   c1608da9ba5c2353a2c1187bd7b42545
#
_cell.length_a   1.000
_cell.length_b   1.000
_cell.length_c   1.000
_cell.angle_alpha   90.00
_cell.angle_beta   90.00
_cell.angle_gamma   90.00
#
_symmetry.space_group_name_H-M   'P 1'
#
loop_
_entity.id
_entity.type
_entity.pdbx_description
1 polymer ?
#
loop_
_entity_poly.entity_id
_entity_poly.type
_entity_poly.pdbx_seq_one_letter_code
_entity_poly.pdbx_strand_id
1 'polypeptide(L)'
;MNPARDPVTARDPITDSQPVIDSDPSAGPETDPVTGFAIPASWLHLSPDPEAREKIKSGRWAILSSGLLCRRGLTTGTTAAAACKAAVLSLKETVKSIEVTTPVGICVSLPVVADRGFCLAIKDGGDHKFDVTAGLEIAASARPAGETALVAGKGIGKIVGRGLCDEVGRPAISPSARKQIMLAVSQALQETGLSGARIELTVPRGEELAGQTLNPRLGIVGGLSILGSTGFVEPWNDHFIEDRSLELKEAKRVVVTTGRVGLKMSRMLFPDHKAVLMGSQLDRLDFGQDQESILCGLPALILKWAWPGLLENTGYNTVAEMA
;
A
#
# COMPACT_ATOMS: atom_id res chain seq x y z
N MET A 1 17.31 82.59 -17.21
CA MET A 1 16.35 81.70 -17.91
C MET A 1 16.55 80.33 -17.44
N ASN A 2 15.68 79.86 -16.60
CA ASN A 2 15.75 78.51 -15.95
C ASN A 2 14.62 77.69 -16.52
N PRO A 3 14.82 76.51 -17.13
CA PRO A 3 13.69 75.72 -17.62
C PRO A 3 13.11 74.88 -16.50
N ALA A 4 11.79 74.77 -16.58
CA ALA A 4 10.91 74.12 -15.62
C ALA A 4 11.21 72.63 -15.40
N ARG A 5 11.04 72.17 -14.15
CA ARG A 5 10.97 70.77 -13.77
C ARG A 5 9.55 70.24 -13.99
N ASP A 6 9.43 69.19 -14.76
CA ASP A 6 8.19 68.41 -14.89
C ASP A 6 7.86 67.63 -13.60
N PRO A 7 6.58 67.47 -13.25
CA PRO A 7 6.16 66.74 -12.05
C PRO A 7 6.27 65.24 -12.22
N VAL A 8 6.89 64.60 -11.22
CA VAL A 8 6.97 63.17 -11.06
C VAL A 8 5.57 62.58 -10.84
N THR A 9 5.08 61.81 -11.79
CA THR A 9 3.84 61.04 -11.64
C THR A 9 4.01 59.98 -10.56
N ALA A 10 3.14 60.03 -9.55
CA ALA A 10 3.00 59.03 -8.51
C ALA A 10 2.66 57.67 -9.14
N ARG A 11 3.41 56.65 -8.81
CA ARG A 11 3.08 55.27 -9.13
C ARG A 11 2.00 54.78 -8.11
N ASP A 12 0.89 54.32 -8.64
CA ASP A 12 -0.13 53.60 -7.84
C ASP A 12 0.46 52.37 -7.14
N PRO A 13 0.04 52.07 -5.90
CA PRO A 13 0.48 50.85 -5.21
C PRO A 13 -0.12 49.66 -5.93
N ILE A 14 0.77 48.75 -6.34
CA ILE A 14 0.41 47.44 -6.83
C ILE A 14 -0.29 46.71 -5.66
N THR A 15 -1.60 46.61 -5.73
CA THR A 15 -2.38 45.72 -4.87
C THR A 15 -2.05 44.28 -5.26
N ASP A 16 -1.22 43.65 -4.44
CA ASP A 16 -0.94 42.25 -4.48
C ASP A 16 -2.20 41.50 -3.97
N SER A 17 -3.16 41.31 -4.87
CA SER A 17 -4.33 40.47 -4.59
C SER A 17 -3.92 39.01 -4.65
N GLN A 18 -3.53 38.48 -3.52
CA GLN A 18 -3.46 37.01 -3.33
C GLN A 18 -4.86 36.44 -3.69
N PRO A 19 -4.92 35.34 -4.45
CA PRO A 19 -6.20 34.69 -4.70
C PRO A 19 -6.74 34.17 -3.36
N VAL A 20 -7.85 34.76 -2.91
CA VAL A 20 -8.65 34.21 -1.81
C VAL A 20 -9.28 32.94 -2.34
N ILE A 21 -8.66 31.80 -2.01
CA ILE A 21 -9.29 30.51 -2.23
C ILE A 21 -10.33 30.35 -1.11
N ASP A 22 -11.60 30.48 -1.50
CA ASP A 22 -12.76 30.18 -0.65
C ASP A 22 -12.63 28.75 -0.13
N SER A 23 -12.12 28.61 1.07
CA SER A 23 -12.21 27.37 1.83
C SER A 23 -13.60 27.33 2.45
N ASP A 24 -14.45 26.44 1.96
CA ASP A 24 -15.72 26.13 2.61
C ASP A 24 -15.43 25.67 4.07
N PRO A 25 -15.76 26.46 5.10
CA PRO A 25 -15.46 26.12 6.49
C PRO A 25 -16.33 24.97 7.03
N SER A 26 -17.28 24.46 6.23
CA SER A 26 -18.15 23.35 6.58
C SER A 26 -17.59 21.98 6.20
N ALA A 27 -16.51 21.89 5.42
CA ALA A 27 -15.85 20.63 5.10
C ALA A 27 -15.02 20.18 6.30
N GLY A 28 -15.43 19.10 6.95
CA GLY A 28 -14.64 18.44 7.99
C GLY A 28 -13.24 18.05 7.48
N PRO A 29 -12.31 17.66 8.39
CA PRO A 29 -10.94 17.32 8.01
C PRO A 29 -10.95 16.24 6.95
N GLU A 30 -10.25 16.47 5.85
CA GLU A 30 -10.09 15.50 4.77
C GLU A 30 -9.32 14.29 5.30
N THR A 31 -9.81 13.10 5.03
CA THR A 31 -9.23 11.86 5.57
C THR A 31 -8.68 11.01 4.41
N ASP A 32 -7.46 10.57 4.54
CA ASP A 32 -6.86 9.60 3.62
C ASP A 32 -7.68 8.29 3.64
N PRO A 33 -8.33 7.91 2.54
CA PRO A 33 -9.27 6.80 2.52
C PRO A 33 -8.59 5.44 2.72
N VAL A 34 -7.27 5.39 2.52
CA VAL A 34 -6.49 4.16 2.65
C VAL A 34 -5.99 3.99 4.07
N THR A 35 -5.52 5.04 4.73
CA THR A 35 -4.93 4.99 6.07
C THR A 35 -5.87 5.44 7.18
N GLY A 36 -6.93 6.16 6.85
CA GLY A 36 -7.77 6.84 7.83
C GLY A 36 -7.04 7.99 8.54
N PHE A 37 -5.93 8.48 7.96
CA PHE A 37 -5.20 9.64 8.48
C PHE A 37 -5.97 10.92 8.18
N ALA A 38 -6.21 11.75 9.22
CA ALA A 38 -6.78 13.07 9.05
C ALA A 38 -5.70 14.00 8.47
N ILE A 39 -5.92 14.47 7.25
CA ILE A 39 -4.97 15.29 6.51
C ILE A 39 -5.08 16.73 6.99
N PRO A 40 -3.99 17.35 7.48
CA PRO A 40 -4.00 18.77 7.83
C PRO A 40 -4.32 19.64 6.62
N ALA A 41 -5.19 20.63 6.78
CA ALA A 41 -5.56 21.56 5.70
C ALA A 41 -4.33 22.28 5.12
N SER A 42 -3.34 22.59 5.97
CA SER A 42 -2.08 23.20 5.56
C SER A 42 -1.33 22.38 4.49
N TRP A 43 -1.36 21.05 4.56
CA TRP A 43 -0.69 20.20 3.56
C TRP A 43 -1.35 20.32 2.19
N LEU A 44 -2.68 20.39 2.17
CA LEU A 44 -3.45 20.57 0.93
C LEU A 44 -3.22 21.93 0.31
N HIS A 45 -3.07 22.98 1.13
CA HIS A 45 -2.74 24.33 0.65
C HIS A 45 -1.32 24.44 0.07
N LEU A 46 -0.39 23.65 0.57
CA LEU A 46 0.98 23.58 0.05
C LEU A 46 1.10 22.79 -1.25
N SER A 47 0.08 22.01 -1.60
CA SER A 47 0.15 21.20 -2.81
C SER A 47 0.15 22.06 -4.07
N PRO A 48 1.14 21.90 -4.97
CA PRO A 48 1.13 22.54 -6.27
C PRO A 48 0.12 21.94 -7.25
N ASP A 49 -0.48 20.80 -6.89
CA ASP A 49 -1.40 20.05 -7.74
C ASP A 49 -2.85 20.45 -7.44
N PRO A 50 -3.55 21.11 -8.38
CA PRO A 50 -4.94 21.55 -8.17
C PRO A 50 -5.91 20.37 -7.98
N GLU A 51 -5.55 19.16 -8.44
CA GLU A 51 -6.36 17.94 -8.32
C GLU A 51 -5.98 17.10 -7.09
N ALA A 52 -5.16 17.63 -6.18
CA ALA A 52 -4.64 16.89 -5.03
C ALA A 52 -5.73 16.16 -4.23
N ARG A 53 -6.87 16.83 -3.97
CA ARG A 53 -8.00 16.26 -3.23
C ARG A 53 -8.59 15.04 -3.93
N GLU A 54 -8.85 15.14 -5.23
CA GLU A 54 -9.43 14.02 -6.01
C GLU A 54 -8.43 12.86 -6.15
N LYS A 55 -7.16 13.17 -6.33
CA LYS A 55 -6.10 12.16 -6.35
C LYS A 55 -5.99 11.40 -5.03
N ILE A 56 -6.07 12.10 -3.90
CA ILE A 56 -6.09 11.49 -2.57
C ILE A 56 -7.34 10.61 -2.38
N LYS A 57 -8.52 11.11 -2.73
CA LYS A 57 -9.79 10.35 -2.65
C LYS A 57 -9.76 9.06 -3.46
N SER A 58 -9.03 9.02 -4.57
CA SER A 58 -8.82 7.80 -5.34
C SER A 58 -8.08 6.70 -4.57
N GLY A 59 -7.46 7.03 -3.44
CA GLY A 59 -6.58 6.14 -2.67
C GLY A 59 -5.22 5.89 -3.30
N ARG A 60 -5.03 6.28 -4.57
CA ARG A 60 -3.77 6.07 -5.32
C ARG A 60 -2.66 7.03 -4.92
N TRP A 61 -2.96 8.08 -4.18
CA TRP A 61 -2.01 9.11 -3.81
C TRP A 61 -2.03 9.37 -2.31
N ALA A 62 -0.85 9.51 -1.73
CA ALA A 62 -0.63 10.00 -0.38
C ALA A 62 -0.05 11.41 -0.47
N ILE A 63 -0.48 12.31 0.43
CA ILE A 63 0.11 13.65 0.53
C ILE A 63 1.12 13.69 1.67
N LEU A 64 2.19 14.44 1.47
CA LEU A 64 3.25 14.71 2.44
C LEU A 64 3.02 16.05 3.13
N SER A 65 3.70 16.32 4.23
CA SER A 65 3.64 17.59 4.96
C SER A 65 4.09 18.79 4.11
N SER A 66 4.93 18.54 3.11
CA SER A 66 5.37 19.51 2.11
C SER A 66 4.32 19.83 1.03
N GLY A 67 3.17 19.15 1.02
CA GLY A 67 2.17 19.25 -0.05
C GLY A 67 2.48 18.36 -1.26
N LEU A 68 3.62 17.67 -1.29
CA LEU A 68 3.98 16.76 -2.38
C LEU A 68 3.08 15.52 -2.37
N LEU A 69 2.63 15.11 -3.54
CA LEU A 69 1.89 13.85 -3.72
C LEU A 69 2.84 12.72 -4.08
N CYS A 70 2.67 11.58 -3.41
CA CYS A 70 3.37 10.34 -3.71
C CYS A 70 2.36 9.26 -4.12
N ARG A 71 2.65 8.55 -5.22
CA ARG A 71 1.75 7.54 -5.77
C ARG A 71 1.91 6.19 -5.07
N ARG A 72 0.81 5.65 -4.55
CA ARG A 72 0.75 4.30 -3.99
C ARG A 72 0.81 3.25 -5.09
N GLY A 73 1.56 2.20 -4.83
CA GLY A 73 1.53 0.97 -5.60
C GLY A 73 0.30 0.11 -5.29
N LEU A 74 0.20 -1.02 -5.97
CA LEU A 74 -0.80 -2.05 -5.72
C LEU A 74 -0.12 -3.30 -5.14
N THR A 75 -0.81 -3.98 -4.22
CA THR A 75 -0.28 -5.21 -3.62
C THR A 75 -0.31 -6.40 -4.58
N THR A 76 0.45 -7.44 -4.28
CA THR A 76 0.37 -8.72 -5.00
C THR A 76 -1.06 -9.29 -4.97
N GLY A 77 -1.81 -9.07 -3.88
CA GLY A 77 -3.22 -9.48 -3.76
C GLY A 77 -4.13 -8.75 -4.75
N THR A 78 -3.99 -7.43 -4.89
CA THR A 78 -4.81 -6.64 -5.83
C THR A 78 -4.47 -6.99 -7.28
N THR A 79 -3.18 -7.15 -7.60
CA THR A 79 -2.76 -7.57 -8.94
C THR A 79 -3.24 -8.99 -9.26
N ALA A 80 -3.20 -9.92 -8.29
CA ALA A 80 -3.72 -11.27 -8.46
C ALA A 80 -5.25 -11.28 -8.66
N ALA A 81 -5.99 -10.44 -7.94
CA ALA A 81 -7.44 -10.28 -8.13
C ALA A 81 -7.76 -9.78 -9.54
N ALA A 82 -6.99 -8.81 -10.05
CA ALA A 82 -7.11 -8.32 -11.41
C ALA A 82 -6.83 -9.43 -12.44
N ALA A 83 -5.73 -10.18 -12.27
CA ALA A 83 -5.38 -11.28 -13.17
C ALA A 83 -6.45 -12.37 -13.19
N CYS A 84 -6.96 -12.79 -12.02
CA CYS A 84 -8.00 -13.81 -11.92
C CYS A 84 -9.34 -13.35 -12.54
N LYS A 85 -9.77 -12.12 -12.25
CA LYS A 85 -10.99 -11.54 -12.82
C LYS A 85 -10.91 -11.47 -14.33
N ALA A 86 -9.83 -10.90 -14.85
CA ALA A 86 -9.63 -10.74 -16.29
C ALA A 86 -9.47 -12.09 -17.02
N ALA A 87 -8.82 -13.09 -16.39
CA ALA A 87 -8.75 -14.44 -16.96
C ALA A 87 -10.14 -15.07 -17.13
N VAL A 88 -11.04 -14.90 -16.16
CA VAL A 88 -12.43 -15.42 -16.27
C VAL A 88 -13.20 -14.67 -17.34
N LEU A 89 -13.14 -13.34 -17.38
CA LEU A 89 -13.81 -12.54 -18.41
C LEU A 89 -13.30 -12.87 -19.80
N SER A 90 -11.97 -13.14 -19.92
CA SER A 90 -11.35 -13.44 -21.21
C SER A 90 -11.75 -14.79 -21.82
N LEU A 91 -12.53 -15.60 -21.10
CA LEU A 91 -13.23 -16.75 -21.69
C LEU A 91 -14.31 -16.36 -22.71
N LYS A 92 -14.77 -15.10 -22.66
CA LYS A 92 -15.80 -14.56 -23.59
C LYS A 92 -15.22 -13.57 -24.58
N GLU A 93 -14.36 -12.67 -24.11
CA GLU A 93 -13.80 -11.58 -24.93
C GLU A 93 -12.42 -11.16 -24.43
N THR A 94 -11.59 -10.59 -25.30
CA THR A 94 -10.28 -10.07 -24.91
C THR A 94 -10.41 -8.88 -23.96
N VAL A 95 -9.64 -8.87 -22.85
CA VAL A 95 -9.66 -7.83 -21.84
C VAL A 95 -8.31 -7.11 -21.80
N LYS A 96 -8.30 -5.78 -21.92
CA LYS A 96 -7.10 -4.93 -21.90
C LYS A 96 -6.96 -4.10 -20.62
N SER A 97 -8.04 -3.92 -19.89
CA SER A 97 -8.08 -3.22 -18.60
C SER A 97 -9.16 -3.81 -17.73
N ILE A 98 -8.93 -3.84 -16.42
CA ILE A 98 -9.86 -4.44 -15.48
C ILE A 98 -9.98 -3.61 -14.21
N GLU A 99 -11.19 -3.48 -13.71
CA GLU A 99 -11.45 -2.87 -12.42
C GLU A 99 -11.61 -3.92 -11.33
N VAL A 100 -10.98 -3.67 -10.19
CA VAL A 100 -11.10 -4.50 -9.00
C VAL A 100 -11.29 -3.66 -7.75
N THR A 101 -12.12 -4.15 -6.84
CA THR A 101 -12.31 -3.52 -5.53
C THR A 101 -11.22 -3.97 -4.57
N THR A 102 -10.54 -3.03 -3.97
CA THR A 102 -9.51 -3.30 -2.95
C THR A 102 -10.14 -3.69 -1.61
N PRO A 103 -9.39 -4.31 -0.68
CA PRO A 103 -9.91 -4.64 0.66
C PRO A 103 -10.42 -3.44 1.48
N VAL A 104 -9.99 -2.22 1.16
CA VAL A 104 -10.51 -0.98 1.79
C VAL A 104 -11.72 -0.40 1.04
N GLY A 105 -12.26 -1.10 0.04
CA GLY A 105 -13.47 -0.70 -0.67
C GLY A 105 -13.24 0.26 -1.86
N ILE A 106 -12.01 0.61 -2.18
CA ILE A 106 -11.69 1.50 -3.29
C ILE A 106 -11.58 0.69 -4.59
N CYS A 107 -12.26 1.14 -5.64
CA CYS A 107 -12.12 0.57 -6.97
C CYS A 107 -10.85 1.10 -7.66
N VAL A 108 -10.07 0.20 -8.26
CA VAL A 108 -8.87 0.55 -9.01
C VAL A 108 -8.86 -0.14 -10.36
N SER A 109 -8.44 0.59 -11.39
CA SER A 109 -8.27 0.06 -12.74
C SER A 109 -6.81 -0.32 -12.98
N LEU A 110 -6.59 -1.49 -13.60
CA LEU A 110 -5.27 -1.98 -13.99
C LEU A 110 -5.26 -2.37 -15.46
N PRO A 111 -4.20 -2.01 -16.20
CA PRO A 111 -3.96 -2.59 -17.52
C PRO A 111 -3.63 -4.08 -17.38
N VAL A 112 -4.19 -4.90 -18.24
CA VAL A 112 -3.93 -6.33 -18.31
C VAL A 112 -3.87 -6.79 -19.76
N VAL A 113 -3.27 -7.96 -19.99
CA VAL A 113 -3.35 -8.66 -21.27
C VAL A 113 -4.06 -9.97 -21.03
N ALA A 114 -5.34 -10.06 -21.44
CA ALA A 114 -6.11 -11.26 -21.21
C ALA A 114 -6.88 -11.70 -22.43
N ASP A 115 -6.72 -12.98 -22.79
CA ASP A 115 -7.38 -13.63 -23.91
C ASP A 115 -7.57 -15.14 -23.65
N ARG A 116 -8.71 -15.71 -24.07
CA ARG A 116 -9.02 -17.16 -24.03
C ARG A 116 -8.74 -17.83 -22.68
N GLY A 117 -9.13 -17.17 -21.58
CA GLY A 117 -8.95 -17.72 -20.24
C GLY A 117 -7.57 -17.50 -19.64
N PHE A 118 -6.65 -16.86 -20.32
CA PHE A 118 -5.33 -16.50 -19.79
C PHE A 118 -5.25 -14.99 -19.56
N CYS A 119 -4.60 -14.58 -18.48
CA CYS A 119 -4.33 -13.19 -18.17
C CYS A 119 -2.93 -13.00 -17.61
N LEU A 120 -2.25 -11.94 -18.08
CA LEU A 120 -1.03 -11.41 -17.49
C LEU A 120 -1.30 -10.00 -16.97
N ALA A 121 -1.02 -9.78 -15.70
CA ALA A 121 -1.08 -8.48 -15.04
C ALA A 121 0.31 -8.12 -14.49
N ILE A 122 0.68 -6.84 -14.59
CA ILE A 122 1.95 -6.34 -14.06
C ILE A 122 1.69 -5.56 -12.77
N LYS A 123 2.42 -5.91 -11.72
CA LYS A 123 2.30 -5.23 -10.43
C LYS A 123 2.84 -3.81 -10.50
N ASP A 124 1.98 -2.84 -10.22
CA ASP A 124 2.36 -1.45 -10.10
C ASP A 124 3.00 -1.19 -8.71
N GLY A 125 4.27 -0.80 -8.68
CA GLY A 125 4.99 -0.47 -7.46
C GLY A 125 4.69 0.93 -6.91
N GLY A 126 4.06 1.81 -7.69
CA GLY A 126 3.92 3.23 -7.33
C GLY A 126 5.28 3.89 -7.18
N ASP A 127 5.37 4.84 -6.26
CA ASP A 127 6.61 5.54 -5.92
C ASP A 127 7.40 4.82 -4.80
N HIS A 128 7.13 3.53 -4.58
CA HIS A 128 7.85 2.73 -3.60
C HIS A 128 9.21 2.28 -4.13
N LYS A 129 10.27 2.99 -3.77
CA LYS A 129 11.64 2.80 -4.27
C LYS A 129 12.26 1.44 -3.89
N PHE A 130 11.79 0.83 -2.80
CA PHE A 130 12.36 -0.41 -2.23
C PHE A 130 11.46 -1.65 -2.45
N ASP A 131 10.43 -1.55 -3.28
CA ASP A 131 9.54 -2.66 -3.56
C ASP A 131 10.16 -3.60 -4.60
N VAL A 132 10.80 -4.66 -4.13
CA VAL A 132 11.41 -5.70 -4.99
C VAL A 132 10.40 -6.43 -5.88
N THR A 133 9.10 -6.29 -5.59
CA THR A 133 8.01 -6.87 -6.39
C THR A 133 7.41 -5.88 -7.39
N ALA A 134 7.93 -4.65 -7.51
CA ALA A 134 7.52 -3.71 -8.54
C ALA A 134 7.82 -4.26 -9.93
N GLY A 135 6.86 -4.16 -10.86
CA GLY A 135 6.98 -4.72 -12.21
C GLY A 135 6.82 -6.24 -12.28
N LEU A 136 6.48 -6.92 -11.18
CA LEU A 136 6.29 -8.36 -11.14
C LEU A 136 5.10 -8.78 -12.00
N GLU A 137 5.31 -9.76 -12.85
CA GLU A 137 4.25 -10.43 -13.60
C GLU A 137 3.47 -11.40 -12.71
N ILE A 138 2.15 -11.28 -12.72
CA ILE A 138 1.23 -12.21 -12.09
C ILE A 138 0.29 -12.71 -13.18
N ALA A 139 0.29 -14.02 -13.39
CA ALA A 139 -0.53 -14.65 -14.41
C ALA A 139 -1.64 -15.50 -13.81
N ALA A 140 -2.78 -15.54 -14.48
CA ALA A 140 -3.89 -16.42 -14.15
C ALA A 140 -4.38 -17.16 -15.39
N SER A 141 -4.71 -18.44 -15.22
CA SER A 141 -5.37 -19.25 -16.23
C SER A 141 -6.71 -19.72 -15.70
N ALA A 142 -7.78 -19.44 -16.41
CA ALA A 142 -9.13 -19.82 -16.06
C ALA A 142 -9.71 -20.82 -17.10
N ARG A 143 -10.51 -21.76 -16.60
CA ARG A 143 -11.34 -22.65 -17.43
C ARG A 143 -12.70 -22.83 -16.78
N PRO A 144 -13.78 -22.96 -17.55
CA PRO A 144 -15.10 -23.21 -16.99
C PRO A 144 -15.12 -24.49 -16.15
N ALA A 145 -15.88 -24.47 -15.06
CA ALA A 145 -16.05 -25.61 -14.16
C ALA A 145 -17.43 -25.52 -13.48
N GLY A 146 -17.91 -26.63 -12.91
CA GLY A 146 -19.16 -26.62 -12.14
C GLY A 146 -19.06 -25.85 -10.84
N GLU A 147 -17.86 -25.83 -10.23
CA GLU A 147 -17.56 -25.12 -9.00
C GLU A 147 -16.36 -24.21 -9.17
N THR A 148 -16.31 -23.15 -8.34
CA THR A 148 -15.19 -22.21 -8.38
C THR A 148 -14.04 -22.68 -7.48
N ALA A 149 -12.84 -22.80 -8.06
CA ALA A 149 -11.63 -23.20 -7.35
C ALA A 149 -10.45 -22.30 -7.72
N LEU A 150 -9.76 -21.78 -6.70
CA LEU A 150 -8.49 -21.06 -6.84
C LEU A 150 -7.34 -22.01 -6.48
N VAL A 151 -6.47 -22.26 -7.43
CA VAL A 151 -5.28 -23.11 -7.32
C VAL A 151 -4.03 -22.24 -7.38
N ALA A 152 -3.11 -22.45 -6.44
CA ALA A 152 -1.80 -21.83 -6.48
C ALA A 152 -0.88 -22.66 -7.37
N GLY A 153 -0.35 -22.01 -8.40
CA GLY A 153 0.61 -22.59 -9.34
C GLY A 153 2.03 -22.19 -9.01
N LYS A 154 2.91 -22.28 -9.99
CA LYS A 154 4.34 -21.99 -9.87
C LYS A 154 4.60 -20.58 -9.34
N GLY A 155 5.63 -20.44 -8.48
CA GLY A 155 6.10 -19.17 -7.95
C GLY A 155 5.25 -18.58 -6.82
N ILE A 156 4.16 -19.24 -6.41
CA ILE A 156 3.46 -18.93 -5.16
C ILE A 156 4.04 -19.79 -4.05
N GLY A 157 4.51 -19.15 -2.98
CA GLY A 157 5.13 -19.81 -1.86
C GLY A 157 4.19 -20.73 -1.09
N LYS A 158 4.76 -21.67 -0.34
CA LYS A 158 4.05 -22.51 0.63
C LYS A 158 4.49 -22.17 2.03
N ILE A 159 3.56 -22.19 2.96
CA ILE A 159 3.79 -21.95 4.38
C ILE A 159 4.36 -23.25 4.97
N VAL A 160 5.59 -23.19 5.53
CA VAL A 160 6.24 -24.32 6.20
C VAL A 160 6.53 -24.02 7.67
N GLY A 161 6.51 -22.73 8.07
CA GLY A 161 6.75 -22.29 9.44
C GLY A 161 5.47 -21.99 10.19
N ARG A 162 5.45 -22.23 11.50
CA ARG A 162 4.41 -21.72 12.40
C ARG A 162 4.71 -20.26 12.71
N GLY A 163 3.76 -19.37 12.55
CA GLY A 163 3.97 -17.93 12.89
C GLY A 163 3.17 -16.96 12.05
N LEU A 164 2.52 -17.43 10.99
CA LEU A 164 1.45 -16.75 10.31
C LEU A 164 0.14 -17.46 10.64
N CYS A 165 -0.98 -16.75 10.62
CA CYS A 165 -2.31 -17.27 10.98
C CYS A 165 -2.83 -18.43 10.10
N ASP A 166 -2.03 -18.92 9.16
CA ASP A 166 -2.41 -19.92 8.17
C ASP A 166 -1.77 -21.29 8.46
N GLU A 167 -2.47 -22.34 8.05
CA GLU A 167 -2.04 -23.72 8.25
C GLU A 167 -0.81 -24.06 7.41
N VAL A 168 0.14 -24.75 8.03
CA VAL A 168 1.33 -25.31 7.37
C VAL A 168 0.94 -26.18 6.18
N GLY A 169 1.65 -26.02 5.06
CA GLY A 169 1.40 -26.73 3.80
C GLY A 169 0.47 -25.99 2.84
N ARG A 170 -0.23 -24.94 3.29
CA ARG A 170 -1.08 -24.13 2.41
C ARG A 170 -0.26 -23.15 1.55
N PRO A 171 -0.81 -22.76 0.38
CA PRO A 171 -0.26 -21.67 -0.39
C PRO A 171 -0.25 -20.36 0.41
N ALA A 172 0.83 -19.61 0.27
CA ALA A 172 1.00 -18.32 0.93
C ALA A 172 0.12 -17.21 0.28
N ILE A 173 -1.19 -17.38 0.38
CA ILE A 173 -2.21 -16.41 -0.05
C ILE A 173 -2.95 -15.94 1.21
N SER A 174 -2.72 -14.69 1.62
CA SER A 174 -3.33 -14.15 2.85
C SER A 174 -4.87 -14.18 2.78
N PRO A 175 -5.57 -14.29 3.92
CA PRO A 175 -7.03 -14.30 3.97
C PRO A 175 -7.67 -13.09 3.26
N SER A 176 -7.08 -11.89 3.45
CA SER A 176 -7.54 -10.67 2.80
C SER A 176 -7.39 -10.73 1.28
N ALA A 177 -6.23 -11.17 0.77
CA ALA A 177 -6.01 -11.33 -0.66
C ALA A 177 -6.91 -12.41 -1.27
N ARG A 178 -7.09 -13.54 -0.58
CA ARG A 178 -8.01 -14.60 -1.02
C ARG A 178 -9.44 -14.08 -1.13
N LYS A 179 -9.92 -13.32 -0.12
CA LYS A 179 -11.25 -12.71 -0.15
C LYS A 179 -11.40 -11.75 -1.33
N GLN A 180 -10.41 -10.92 -1.59
CA GLN A 180 -10.39 -9.99 -2.71
C GLN A 180 -10.44 -10.72 -4.06
N ILE A 181 -9.62 -11.76 -4.25
CA ILE A 181 -9.59 -12.58 -5.45
C ILE A 181 -10.95 -13.24 -5.68
N MET A 182 -11.52 -13.86 -4.66
CA MET A 182 -12.80 -14.56 -4.79
C MET A 182 -13.95 -13.61 -5.10
N LEU A 183 -13.95 -12.39 -4.53
CA LEU A 183 -14.91 -11.35 -4.87
C LEU A 183 -14.80 -10.95 -6.34
N ALA A 184 -13.59 -10.69 -6.81
CA ALA A 184 -13.31 -10.31 -8.20
C ALA A 184 -13.72 -11.42 -9.20
N VAL A 185 -13.43 -12.67 -8.87
CA VAL A 185 -13.85 -13.84 -9.66
C VAL A 185 -15.38 -13.98 -9.67
N SER A 186 -16.04 -13.80 -8.54
CA SER A 186 -17.52 -13.86 -8.46
C SER A 186 -18.18 -12.82 -9.37
N GLN A 187 -17.65 -11.60 -9.42
CA GLN A 187 -18.11 -10.57 -10.34
C GLN A 187 -17.96 -11.02 -11.81
N ALA A 188 -16.80 -11.55 -12.18
CA ALA A 188 -16.56 -12.04 -13.53
C ALA A 188 -17.46 -13.21 -13.93
N LEU A 189 -17.75 -14.12 -12.99
CA LEU A 189 -18.69 -15.22 -13.23
C LEU A 189 -20.12 -14.71 -13.48
N GLN A 190 -20.57 -13.69 -12.74
CA GLN A 190 -21.86 -13.05 -12.97
C GLN A 190 -21.91 -12.37 -14.35
N GLU A 191 -20.87 -11.64 -14.74
CA GLU A 191 -20.77 -10.97 -16.05
C GLU A 191 -20.72 -11.97 -17.22
N THR A 192 -20.04 -13.10 -17.02
CA THR A 192 -19.94 -14.15 -18.06
C THR A 192 -21.10 -15.14 -18.08
N GLY A 193 -21.93 -15.18 -17.04
CA GLY A 193 -22.99 -16.17 -16.89
C GLY A 193 -22.48 -17.60 -16.63
N LEU A 194 -21.23 -17.75 -16.21
CA LEU A 194 -20.65 -19.05 -15.87
C LEU A 194 -21.03 -19.47 -14.45
N SER A 195 -21.32 -20.76 -14.26
CA SER A 195 -21.64 -21.31 -12.95
C SER A 195 -20.43 -21.41 -12.02
N GLY A 196 -19.22 -21.53 -12.59
CA GLY A 196 -17.97 -21.60 -11.87
C GLY A 196 -16.77 -21.65 -12.81
N ALA A 197 -15.58 -21.48 -12.24
CA ALA A 197 -14.32 -21.57 -12.97
C ALA A 197 -13.21 -22.16 -12.08
N ARG A 198 -12.35 -22.96 -12.68
CA ARG A 198 -11.06 -23.33 -12.06
C ARG A 198 -10.01 -22.35 -12.51
N ILE A 199 -9.45 -21.61 -11.56
CA ILE A 199 -8.43 -20.58 -11.80
C ILE A 199 -7.11 -21.04 -11.22
N GLU A 200 -6.06 -21.10 -12.01
CA GLU A 200 -4.69 -21.29 -11.57
C GLU A 200 -3.96 -19.96 -11.58
N LEU A 201 -3.44 -19.55 -10.42
CA LEU A 201 -2.70 -18.31 -10.24
C LEU A 201 -1.21 -18.62 -10.16
N THR A 202 -0.38 -17.95 -10.96
CA THR A 202 1.07 -18.18 -11.03
C THR A 202 1.83 -16.86 -10.95
N VAL A 203 3.08 -16.93 -10.48
CA VAL A 203 4.03 -15.82 -10.45
C VAL A 203 5.31 -16.27 -11.13
N PRO A 204 5.51 -16.04 -12.44
CA PRO A 204 6.59 -16.63 -13.22
C PRO A 204 7.98 -16.53 -12.58
N ARG A 205 8.32 -15.36 -12.01
CA ARG A 205 9.60 -15.10 -11.32
C ARG A 205 9.52 -15.20 -9.80
N GLY A 206 8.44 -15.79 -9.26
CA GLY A 206 8.17 -15.80 -7.83
C GLY A 206 9.23 -16.56 -7.01
N GLU A 207 9.74 -17.67 -7.54
CA GLU A 207 10.80 -18.44 -6.88
C GLU A 207 12.13 -17.68 -6.82
N GLU A 208 12.48 -17.00 -7.91
CA GLU A 208 13.69 -16.18 -8.02
C GLU A 208 13.68 -15.00 -7.02
N LEU A 209 12.55 -14.29 -6.93
CA LEU A 209 12.44 -13.09 -6.11
C LEU A 209 12.15 -13.38 -4.63
N ALA A 210 11.69 -14.57 -4.29
CA ALA A 210 11.32 -14.93 -2.93
C ALA A 210 12.45 -14.70 -1.92
N GLY A 211 13.70 -14.99 -2.30
CA GLY A 211 14.88 -14.79 -1.47
C GLY A 211 15.18 -13.32 -1.13
N GLN A 212 14.70 -12.38 -1.94
CA GLN A 212 14.88 -10.93 -1.74
C GLN A 212 13.79 -10.31 -0.86
N THR A 213 12.81 -11.11 -0.42
CA THR A 213 11.68 -10.71 0.42
C THR A 213 11.83 -11.22 1.85
N LEU A 214 10.88 -10.87 2.72
CA LEU A 214 10.80 -11.43 4.06
C LEU A 214 10.27 -12.89 4.10
N ASN A 215 9.84 -13.46 2.97
CA ASN A 215 9.21 -14.77 2.92
C ASN A 215 10.02 -15.89 3.58
N PRO A 216 11.33 -16.06 3.29
CA PRO A 216 12.12 -17.10 3.95
C PRO A 216 12.14 -16.96 5.48
N ARG A 217 12.18 -15.72 5.97
CA ARG A 217 12.18 -15.43 7.40
C ARG A 217 10.82 -15.68 8.07
N LEU A 218 9.75 -15.69 7.28
CA LEU A 218 8.38 -15.97 7.73
C LEU A 218 7.99 -17.44 7.52
N GLY A 219 8.94 -18.31 7.15
CA GLY A 219 8.65 -19.72 6.88
C GLY A 219 7.82 -19.92 5.61
N ILE A 220 8.00 -19.07 4.60
CA ILE A 220 7.39 -19.23 3.27
C ILE A 220 8.48 -19.61 2.29
N VAL A 221 8.33 -20.75 1.62
CA VAL A 221 9.32 -21.31 0.70
C VAL A 221 8.72 -21.55 -0.70
N GLY A 222 9.61 -21.62 -1.71
CA GLY A 222 9.25 -22.00 -3.07
C GLY A 222 8.49 -20.92 -3.85
N GLY A 223 8.45 -19.67 -3.37
CA GLY A 223 7.82 -18.58 -4.10
C GLY A 223 7.44 -17.39 -3.24
N LEU A 224 6.68 -16.48 -3.85
CA LEU A 224 6.20 -15.24 -3.22
C LEU A 224 4.85 -15.46 -2.51
N SER A 225 4.58 -14.64 -1.51
CA SER A 225 3.25 -14.54 -0.92
C SER A 225 2.36 -13.58 -1.72
N ILE A 226 1.10 -13.97 -1.84
CA ILE A 226 0.02 -13.12 -2.37
C ILE A 226 -0.68 -12.47 -1.17
N LEU A 227 -0.46 -11.19 -0.97
CA LEU A 227 -0.91 -10.48 0.22
C LEU A 227 -1.35 -9.04 -0.07
N GLY A 228 -2.01 -8.44 0.93
CA GLY A 228 -2.44 -7.04 0.90
C GLY A 228 -3.67 -6.81 1.74
N SER A 229 -3.52 -6.17 2.90
CA SER A 229 -4.64 -5.87 3.81
C SER A 229 -5.49 -4.69 3.35
N THR A 230 -4.94 -3.84 2.49
CA THR A 230 -5.61 -2.64 1.98
C THR A 230 -5.74 -2.61 0.46
N GLY A 231 -4.94 -3.43 -0.21
CA GLY A 231 -4.81 -3.43 -1.66
C GLY A 231 -3.75 -2.46 -2.18
N PHE A 232 -3.24 -1.56 -1.34
CA PHE A 232 -2.24 -0.56 -1.70
C PHE A 232 -0.90 -0.81 -1.02
N VAL A 233 0.17 -0.38 -1.67
CA VAL A 233 1.53 -0.31 -1.14
C VAL A 233 1.84 1.15 -0.86
N GLU A 234 2.28 1.47 0.36
CA GLU A 234 2.66 2.84 0.71
C GLU A 234 3.91 3.26 -0.08
N PRO A 235 4.00 4.53 -0.52
CA PRO A 235 5.06 5.00 -1.40
C PRO A 235 6.36 5.29 -0.63
N TRP A 236 7.02 4.25 -0.11
CA TRP A 236 8.28 4.38 0.60
C TRP A 236 9.39 4.83 -0.35
N ASN A 237 9.67 6.12 -0.37
CA ASN A 237 10.79 6.77 -1.04
C ASN A 237 11.47 7.74 -0.07
N ASP A 238 12.54 8.40 -0.52
CA ASP A 238 13.32 9.28 0.35
C ASP A 238 12.46 10.45 0.88
N HIS A 239 11.63 11.06 0.04
CA HIS A 239 10.72 12.15 0.46
C HIS A 239 9.70 11.70 1.48
N PHE A 240 9.09 10.53 1.29
CA PHE A 240 8.12 9.99 2.24
C PHE A 240 8.77 9.67 3.60
N ILE A 241 10.01 9.17 3.59
CA ILE A 241 10.76 8.87 4.81
C ILE A 241 11.15 10.17 5.53
N GLU A 242 11.62 11.19 4.80
CA GLU A 242 11.96 12.51 5.35
C GLU A 242 10.74 13.15 6.01
N ASP A 243 9.58 13.13 5.34
CA ASP A 243 8.31 13.65 5.87
C ASP A 243 7.92 12.95 7.18
N ARG A 244 7.98 11.61 7.21
CA ARG A 244 7.68 10.84 8.42
C ARG A 244 8.67 11.09 9.55
N SER A 245 9.94 11.30 9.22
CA SER A 245 10.97 11.66 10.20
C SER A 245 10.73 13.05 10.79
N LEU A 246 10.28 14.02 9.99
CA LEU A 246 9.86 15.33 10.48
C LEU A 246 8.62 15.23 11.41
N GLU A 247 7.62 14.45 11.00
CA GLU A 247 6.45 14.19 11.86
C GLU A 247 6.83 13.61 13.22
N LEU A 248 7.85 12.75 13.26
CA LEU A 248 8.37 12.18 14.51
C LEU A 248 9.00 13.27 15.37
N LYS A 249 9.90 14.09 14.82
CA LYS A 249 10.65 15.12 15.56
C LYS A 249 9.77 16.22 16.15
N GLU A 250 8.67 16.55 15.50
CA GLU A 250 7.75 17.61 15.96
C GLU A 250 6.86 17.18 17.14
N ALA A 251 6.72 15.90 17.40
CA ALA A 251 5.82 15.39 18.42
C ALA A 251 6.55 15.12 19.75
N LYS A 252 6.04 15.64 20.87
CA LYS A 252 6.57 15.34 22.21
C LYS A 252 6.32 13.91 22.63
N ARG A 253 5.19 13.33 22.22
CA ARG A 253 4.78 11.95 22.47
C ARG A 253 4.49 11.27 21.16
N VAL A 254 5.14 10.15 20.89
CA VAL A 254 5.02 9.45 19.62
C VAL A 254 4.89 7.96 19.82
N VAL A 255 4.03 7.34 19.02
CA VAL A 255 3.99 5.89 18.90
C VAL A 255 4.28 5.52 17.44
N VAL A 256 5.37 4.79 17.24
CA VAL A 256 5.81 4.31 15.93
C VAL A 256 5.27 2.92 15.69
N THR A 257 4.80 2.66 14.47
CA THR A 257 4.22 1.37 14.13
C THR A 257 4.70 0.85 12.76
N THR A 258 4.79 -0.48 12.66
CA THR A 258 5.26 -1.17 11.47
C THR A 258 4.16 -1.48 10.45
N GLY A 259 2.89 -1.33 10.82
CA GLY A 259 1.78 -1.69 9.95
C GLY A 259 0.46 -1.07 10.39
N ARG A 260 -0.59 -1.26 9.59
CA ARG A 260 -1.89 -0.63 9.80
C ARG A 260 -2.66 -1.17 10.98
N VAL A 261 -2.56 -2.47 11.22
CA VAL A 261 -3.13 -3.05 12.44
C VAL A 261 -2.47 -2.41 13.65
N GLY A 262 -1.13 -2.29 13.61
CA GLY A 262 -0.37 -1.54 14.60
C GLY A 262 -0.83 -0.08 14.70
N LEU A 263 -1.03 0.62 13.59
CA LEU A 263 -1.49 2.01 13.57
C LEU A 263 -2.87 2.17 14.22
N LYS A 264 -3.81 1.28 13.90
CA LYS A 264 -5.14 1.25 14.54
C LYS A 264 -5.04 1.00 16.03
N MET A 265 -4.26 0.00 16.43
CA MET A 265 -4.04 -0.34 17.85
C MET A 265 -3.34 0.79 18.61
N SER A 266 -2.33 1.41 17.99
CA SER A 266 -1.62 2.55 18.59
C SER A 266 -2.54 3.71 18.91
N ARG A 267 -3.45 4.06 18.02
CA ARG A 267 -4.44 5.13 18.23
C ARG A 267 -5.43 4.80 19.36
N MET A 268 -5.74 3.51 19.54
CA MET A 268 -6.65 3.06 20.61
C MET A 268 -5.94 3.00 21.97
N LEU A 269 -4.71 2.52 22.01
CA LEU A 269 -3.98 2.29 23.26
C LEU A 269 -3.27 3.55 23.75
N PHE A 270 -2.88 4.43 22.85
CA PHE A 270 -2.09 5.63 23.15
C PHE A 270 -2.74 6.86 22.50
N PRO A 271 -3.95 7.26 22.93
CA PRO A 271 -4.70 8.35 22.28
C PRO A 271 -3.98 9.71 22.37
N ASP A 272 -3.12 9.90 23.37
CA ASP A 272 -2.36 11.15 23.59
C ASP A 272 -1.04 11.19 22.81
N HIS A 273 -0.72 10.14 22.05
CA HIS A 273 0.50 10.04 21.26
C HIS A 273 0.21 10.21 19.77
N LYS A 274 1.11 10.88 19.07
CA LYS A 274 1.07 10.93 17.60
C LYS A 274 1.45 9.56 17.05
N ALA A 275 0.53 8.88 16.40
CA ALA A 275 0.79 7.57 15.78
C ALA A 275 1.39 7.74 14.38
N VAL A 276 2.61 7.25 14.18
CA VAL A 276 3.36 7.35 12.92
C VAL A 276 3.65 5.96 12.36
N LEU A 277 3.28 5.74 11.09
CA LEU A 277 3.54 4.50 10.38
C LEU A 277 4.91 4.57 9.69
N MET A 278 5.87 3.74 10.13
CA MET A 278 7.23 3.67 9.56
C MET A 278 7.50 2.38 8.75
N GLY A 279 6.56 1.45 8.71
CA GLY A 279 6.73 0.21 7.97
C GLY A 279 7.94 -0.60 8.46
N SER A 280 8.78 -1.06 7.54
CA SER A 280 10.03 -1.77 7.84
C SER A 280 11.24 -0.86 8.03
N GLN A 281 11.07 0.47 7.95
CA GLN A 281 12.18 1.46 8.00
C GLN A 281 12.49 1.91 9.43
N LEU A 282 12.41 1.01 10.41
CA LEU A 282 12.65 1.31 11.82
C LEU A 282 14.12 1.72 12.12
N ASP A 283 15.04 1.29 11.31
CA ASP A 283 16.47 1.65 11.36
C ASP A 283 16.75 3.11 11.00
N ARG A 284 15.76 3.82 10.43
CA ARG A 284 15.82 5.24 10.11
C ARG A 284 15.15 6.13 11.15
N LEU A 285 14.77 5.56 12.29
CA LEU A 285 14.19 6.31 13.39
C LEU A 285 15.24 7.20 14.07
N ASP A 286 14.92 8.47 14.19
CA ASP A 286 15.71 9.45 14.92
C ASP A 286 14.77 10.15 15.92
N PHE A 287 14.82 9.72 17.17
CA PHE A 287 14.01 10.26 18.25
C PHE A 287 14.71 11.45 18.90
N GLY A 288 13.95 12.48 19.26
CA GLY A 288 14.44 13.61 20.06
C GLY A 288 14.83 13.16 21.48
N GLN A 289 15.83 13.86 22.08
CA GLN A 289 16.35 13.49 23.41
C GLN A 289 15.30 13.51 24.55
N ASP A 290 14.29 14.38 24.44
CA ASP A 290 13.23 14.55 25.45
C ASP A 290 11.86 14.00 24.97
N GLN A 291 11.86 13.11 23.98
CA GLN A 291 10.65 12.59 23.36
C GLN A 291 10.23 11.29 24.02
N GLU A 292 8.98 11.21 24.46
CA GLU A 292 8.36 9.96 24.87
C GLU A 292 8.02 9.12 23.64
N SER A 293 8.72 8.01 23.46
CA SER A 293 8.64 7.18 22.25
C SER A 293 8.19 5.76 22.57
N ILE A 294 7.17 5.30 21.88
CA ILE A 294 6.64 3.93 22.00
C ILE A 294 6.76 3.24 20.64
N LEU A 295 7.22 2.01 20.63
CA LEU A 295 7.22 1.16 19.45
C LEU A 295 6.09 0.14 19.55
N CYS A 296 5.09 0.22 18.66
CA CYS A 296 3.90 -0.63 18.66
C CYS A 296 3.75 -1.34 17.32
N GLY A 297 3.74 -2.66 17.32
CA GLY A 297 3.61 -3.44 16.09
C GLY A 297 3.63 -4.94 16.38
N LEU A 298 3.85 -5.74 15.35
CA LEU A 298 4.01 -7.20 15.52
C LEU A 298 5.28 -7.47 16.33
N PRO A 299 5.17 -8.11 17.51
CA PRO A 299 6.33 -8.33 18.41
C PRO A 299 7.50 -8.98 17.70
N ALA A 300 7.24 -9.98 16.84
CA ALA A 300 8.26 -10.65 16.07
C ALA A 300 9.07 -9.73 15.14
N LEU A 301 8.43 -8.75 14.52
CA LEU A 301 9.12 -7.77 13.67
C LEU A 301 9.97 -6.80 14.49
N ILE A 302 9.41 -6.31 15.61
CA ILE A 302 10.08 -5.37 16.49
C ILE A 302 11.30 -6.00 17.14
N LEU A 303 11.14 -7.19 17.74
CA LEU A 303 12.22 -7.91 18.40
C LEU A 303 13.33 -8.27 17.43
N LYS A 304 13.00 -8.71 16.22
CA LYS A 304 13.98 -9.04 15.20
C LYS A 304 14.72 -7.80 14.68
N TRP A 305 14.06 -6.66 14.61
CA TRP A 305 14.72 -5.39 14.29
C TRP A 305 15.65 -4.95 15.41
N ALA A 306 15.15 -4.97 16.65
CA ALA A 306 15.93 -4.53 17.82
C ALA A 306 17.13 -5.46 18.13
N TRP A 307 16.99 -6.73 17.84
CA TRP A 307 18.02 -7.75 18.09
C TRP A 307 18.07 -8.76 16.94
N PRO A 308 18.81 -8.48 15.86
CA PRO A 308 18.90 -9.37 14.70
C PRO A 308 19.36 -10.79 15.00
N GLY A 309 20.23 -10.95 16.01
CA GLY A 309 20.72 -12.25 16.50
C GLY A 309 19.83 -12.95 17.54
N LEU A 310 18.62 -12.45 17.82
CA LEU A 310 17.74 -12.94 18.90
C LEU A 310 17.51 -14.46 18.88
N LEU A 311 17.46 -15.08 17.71
CA LEU A 311 17.22 -16.51 17.55
C LEU A 311 18.51 -17.36 17.50
N GLU A 312 19.68 -16.71 17.48
CA GLU A 312 20.95 -17.43 17.43
C GLU A 312 21.13 -18.26 18.71
N ASN A 313 21.44 -19.54 18.53
CA ASN A 313 21.64 -20.50 19.62
C ASN A 313 20.42 -20.78 20.53
N THR A 314 19.21 -20.37 20.13
CA THR A 314 17.99 -20.61 20.92
C THR A 314 17.30 -21.94 20.61
N GLY A 315 17.60 -22.55 19.47
CA GLY A 315 16.90 -23.73 18.96
C GLY A 315 15.49 -23.43 18.37
N TYR A 316 15.03 -22.19 18.43
CA TYR A 316 13.77 -21.76 17.83
C TYR A 316 13.97 -21.23 16.40
N ASN A 317 13.00 -21.52 15.51
CA ASN A 317 13.03 -21.03 14.13
C ASN A 317 12.38 -19.66 13.97
N THR A 318 11.52 -19.29 14.90
CA THR A 318 10.80 -18.00 14.86
C THR A 318 10.70 -17.36 16.24
N VAL A 319 10.60 -16.03 16.29
CA VAL A 319 10.37 -15.27 17.54
C VAL A 319 9.03 -15.64 18.17
N ALA A 320 8.05 -16.02 17.37
CA ALA A 320 6.74 -16.46 17.87
C ALA A 320 6.79 -17.84 18.55
N GLU A 321 7.75 -18.70 18.19
CA GLU A 321 7.99 -19.97 18.90
C GLU A 321 8.73 -19.76 20.22
N MET A 322 9.53 -18.69 20.29
CA MET A 322 10.32 -18.35 21.48
C MET A 322 9.48 -17.63 22.55
N ALA A 323 8.45 -16.86 22.13
CA ALA A 323 7.58 -16.08 23.01
C ALA A 323 6.42 -16.90 23.58
#